data_d15245e7c9e36e1dd7ea48c1970c4cfb
#
_entry.id   d15245e7c9e36e1dd7ea48c1970c4cfb
#
_cell.length_a   1.000
_cell.length_b   1.000
_cell.length_c   1.000
_cell.angle_alpha   90.00
_cell.angle_beta   90.00
_cell.angle_gamma   90.00
#
_symmetry.space_group_name_H-M   'P 1'
#
loop_
_entity.id
_entity.type
_entity.pdbx_description
1 polymer ?
#
loop_
_entity_poly.entity_id
_entity_poly.type
_entity_poly.pdbx_seq_one_letter_code
_entity_poly.pdbx_strand_id
1 'polypeptide(L)'
;MGDDPAALSARQRLGALRDGIDDPFLRALCQLALAWTSTIGEDLDGALQEASASLAGLRGQDAPVWTASAGLTTGLVEMTVGRCDDALGHLTEVRDLAQRSDNPWIAAMSQVGLGTLALVRGRAEEARALLDEALGLSLAARSTRSVTLCLAALARWALVAGDPERAALVAGAAEGLRRRAGLRTWPMLRQGEAELVAQVRQALGADHFDQVSATGARLTQRDAVAAARAGTVPAPG
;
A
#
# COMPACT_ATOMS: atom_id res chain seq x y z
N MET A 1 18.08 6.51 -5.75
CA MET A 1 18.33 7.05 -7.09
C MET A 1 17.06 6.86 -7.91
N GLY A 2 16.16 7.85 -7.79
CA GLY A 2 14.78 7.77 -8.29
C GLY A 2 14.54 8.46 -9.63
N ASP A 3 15.57 8.76 -10.40
CA ASP A 3 15.39 9.41 -11.68
C ASP A 3 15.13 8.38 -12.78
N ASP A 4 13.90 7.89 -12.84
CA ASP A 4 13.40 7.26 -14.07
C ASP A 4 13.17 8.40 -15.08
N PRO A 5 14.00 8.53 -16.15
CA PRO A 5 13.87 9.64 -17.12
C PRO A 5 12.49 9.68 -17.77
N ALA A 6 11.82 8.53 -17.87
CA ALA A 6 10.47 8.45 -18.41
C ALA A 6 9.44 9.07 -17.44
N ALA A 7 9.61 8.87 -16.12
CA ALA A 7 8.73 9.47 -15.11
C ALA A 7 8.90 11.00 -15.07
N LEU A 8 10.14 11.49 -15.12
CA LEU A 8 10.42 12.93 -15.17
C LEU A 8 9.83 13.58 -16.43
N SER A 9 10.02 12.95 -17.60
CA SER A 9 9.44 13.43 -18.86
C SER A 9 7.90 13.43 -18.82
N ALA A 10 7.29 12.37 -18.28
CA ALA A 10 5.85 12.29 -18.12
C ALA A 10 5.33 13.40 -17.19
N ARG A 11 6.01 13.64 -16.07
CA ARG A 11 5.67 14.71 -15.12
C ARG A 11 5.71 16.10 -15.75
N GLN A 12 6.78 16.42 -16.52
CA GLN A 12 6.89 17.69 -17.22
C GLN A 12 5.76 17.90 -18.23
N ARG A 13 5.45 16.87 -19.02
CA ARG A 13 4.35 16.93 -20.00
C ARG A 13 2.99 17.07 -19.34
N LEU A 14 2.74 16.35 -18.25
CA LEU A 14 1.49 16.47 -17.48
C LEU A 14 1.35 17.84 -16.83
N GLY A 15 2.45 18.42 -16.30
CA GLY A 15 2.44 19.78 -15.75
C GLY A 15 2.05 20.83 -16.79
N ALA A 16 2.67 20.77 -17.98
CA ALA A 16 2.33 21.65 -19.07
C ALA A 16 0.88 21.48 -19.56
N LEU A 17 0.37 20.24 -19.57
CA LEU A 17 -1.03 19.98 -19.92
C LEU A 17 -1.98 20.57 -18.88
N ARG A 18 -1.73 20.36 -17.58
CA ARG A 18 -2.55 20.88 -16.49
C ARG A 18 -2.76 22.39 -16.58
N ASP A 19 -1.71 23.13 -16.89
CA ASP A 19 -1.73 24.59 -16.94
C ASP A 19 -2.60 25.13 -18.10
N GLY A 20 -2.86 24.32 -19.13
CA GLY A 20 -3.75 24.63 -20.24
C GLY A 20 -5.18 24.07 -20.12
N ILE A 21 -5.52 23.38 -19.02
CA ILE A 21 -6.84 22.79 -18.82
C ILE A 21 -7.76 23.76 -18.08
N ASP A 22 -8.85 24.20 -18.71
CA ASP A 22 -9.87 25.06 -18.08
C ASP A 22 -10.89 24.25 -17.28
N ASP A 23 -11.22 23.04 -17.72
CA ASP A 23 -12.17 22.16 -17.04
C ASP A 23 -11.63 21.70 -15.68
N PRO A 24 -12.37 21.99 -14.55
CA PRO A 24 -11.86 21.70 -13.23
C PRO A 24 -11.76 20.19 -12.94
N PHE A 25 -12.63 19.35 -13.52
CA PHE A 25 -12.58 17.91 -13.36
C PHE A 25 -11.35 17.32 -14.05
N LEU A 26 -11.11 17.68 -15.32
CA LEU A 26 -9.93 17.23 -16.05
C LEU A 26 -8.63 17.73 -15.43
N ARG A 27 -8.61 18.95 -14.89
CA ARG A 27 -7.48 19.49 -14.14
C ARG A 27 -7.17 18.64 -12.91
N ALA A 28 -8.21 18.27 -12.14
CA ALA A 28 -8.04 17.44 -10.96
C ALA A 28 -7.53 16.02 -11.30
N LEU A 29 -7.98 15.42 -12.41
CA LEU A 29 -7.44 14.14 -12.89
C LEU A 29 -5.97 14.26 -13.32
N CYS A 30 -5.59 15.37 -13.96
CA CYS A 30 -4.20 15.62 -14.30
C CYS A 30 -3.32 15.76 -13.05
N GLN A 31 -3.81 16.43 -12.02
CA GLN A 31 -3.14 16.52 -10.71
C GLN A 31 -2.96 15.14 -10.06
N LEU A 32 -3.99 14.27 -10.12
CA LEU A 32 -3.85 12.89 -9.63
C LEU A 32 -2.75 12.12 -10.37
N ALA A 33 -2.67 12.26 -11.69
CA ALA A 33 -1.60 11.64 -12.48
C ALA A 33 -0.22 12.22 -12.14
N LEU A 34 -0.13 13.53 -11.87
CA LEU A 34 1.09 14.18 -11.39
C LEU A 34 1.50 13.64 -10.02
N ALA A 35 0.56 13.46 -9.09
CA ALA A 35 0.84 12.86 -7.78
C ALA A 35 1.45 11.46 -7.93
N TRP A 36 0.87 10.60 -8.78
CA TRP A 36 1.42 9.27 -9.05
C TRP A 36 2.83 9.30 -9.64
N THR A 37 3.08 10.18 -10.62
CA THR A 37 4.42 10.30 -11.20
C THR A 37 5.44 10.85 -10.20
N SER A 38 5.02 11.70 -9.28
CA SER A 38 5.86 12.21 -8.18
C SER A 38 6.22 11.12 -7.18
N THR A 39 5.29 10.21 -6.84
CA THR A 39 5.61 9.05 -5.97
C THR A 39 6.62 8.10 -6.62
N ILE A 40 6.60 7.96 -7.96
CA ILE A 40 7.58 7.16 -8.71
C ILE A 40 8.96 7.83 -8.69
N GLY A 41 9.01 9.15 -8.81
CA GLY A 41 10.22 9.96 -8.71
C GLY A 41 10.70 10.24 -7.28
N GLU A 42 10.06 9.65 -6.26
CA GLU A 42 10.38 9.84 -4.84
C GLU A 42 10.26 11.30 -4.34
N ASP A 43 9.55 12.16 -5.09
CA ASP A 43 9.16 13.51 -4.68
C ASP A 43 7.85 13.47 -3.89
N LEU A 44 7.95 13.14 -2.60
CA LEU A 44 6.76 12.95 -1.75
C LEU A 44 6.05 14.26 -1.41
N ASP A 45 6.78 15.38 -1.31
CA ASP A 45 6.17 16.70 -1.08
C ASP A 45 5.34 17.14 -2.29
N GLY A 46 5.90 17.02 -3.49
CA GLY A 46 5.17 17.27 -4.73
C GLY A 46 3.99 16.31 -4.90
N ALA A 47 4.15 15.02 -4.56
CA ALA A 47 3.08 14.06 -4.59
C ALA A 47 1.92 14.43 -3.66
N LEU A 48 2.22 14.87 -2.43
CA LEU A 48 1.22 15.30 -1.46
C LEU A 48 0.49 16.56 -1.93
N GLN A 49 1.21 17.53 -2.44
CA GLN A 49 0.64 18.77 -2.98
C GLN A 49 -0.35 18.48 -4.10
N GLU A 50 0.05 17.71 -5.11
CA GLU A 50 -0.79 17.39 -6.27
C GLU A 50 -1.97 16.47 -5.88
N ALA A 51 -1.76 15.49 -4.99
CA ALA A 51 -2.84 14.62 -4.52
C ALA A 51 -3.91 15.41 -3.74
N SER A 52 -3.48 16.30 -2.85
CA SER A 52 -4.39 17.15 -2.06
C SER A 52 -5.16 18.12 -2.95
N ALA A 53 -4.51 18.72 -3.95
CA ALA A 53 -5.16 19.60 -4.92
C ALA A 53 -6.18 18.83 -5.79
N SER A 54 -5.83 17.61 -6.23
CA SER A 54 -6.75 16.72 -6.95
C SER A 54 -7.98 16.38 -6.10
N LEU A 55 -7.77 15.97 -4.85
CA LEU A 55 -8.84 15.63 -3.92
C LEU A 55 -9.78 16.83 -3.70
N ALA A 56 -9.24 18.03 -3.50
CA ALA A 56 -10.02 19.25 -3.35
C ALA A 56 -10.84 19.57 -4.60
N GLY A 57 -10.27 19.42 -5.79
CA GLY A 57 -10.94 19.64 -7.06
C GLY A 57 -12.04 18.62 -7.40
N LEU A 58 -11.90 17.38 -6.88
CA LEU A 58 -12.89 16.31 -7.09
C LEU A 58 -14.02 16.31 -6.03
N ARG A 59 -13.78 16.89 -4.85
CA ARG A 59 -14.84 17.06 -3.84
C ARG A 59 -15.94 17.97 -4.39
N GLY A 60 -17.17 17.47 -4.34
CA GLY A 60 -18.33 18.17 -4.91
C GLY A 60 -18.63 17.86 -6.37
N GLN A 61 -17.76 17.11 -7.05
CA GLN A 61 -18.05 16.52 -8.35
C GLN A 61 -18.77 15.17 -8.17
N ASP A 62 -19.66 14.83 -9.10
CA ASP A 62 -20.31 13.49 -9.12
C ASP A 62 -19.33 12.43 -9.68
N ALA A 63 -18.23 12.23 -8.96
CA ALA A 63 -17.11 11.39 -9.40
C ALA A 63 -16.53 10.56 -8.24
N PRO A 64 -17.34 9.70 -7.58
CA PRO A 64 -16.94 9.05 -6.33
C PRO A 64 -15.69 8.19 -6.44
N VAL A 65 -15.48 7.48 -7.55
CA VAL A 65 -14.30 6.62 -7.78
C VAL A 65 -13.03 7.46 -7.88
N TRP A 66 -13.07 8.59 -8.57
CA TRP A 66 -11.92 9.48 -8.71
C TRP A 66 -11.60 10.22 -7.41
N THR A 67 -12.65 10.65 -6.67
CA THR A 67 -12.49 11.24 -5.33
C THR A 67 -11.85 10.23 -4.37
N ALA A 68 -12.31 8.97 -4.38
CA ALA A 68 -11.72 7.91 -3.59
C ALA A 68 -10.25 7.62 -4.00
N SER A 69 -9.94 7.66 -5.29
CA SER A 69 -8.58 7.46 -5.79
C SER A 69 -7.63 8.59 -5.35
N ALA A 70 -8.08 9.84 -5.41
CA ALA A 70 -7.30 10.98 -4.95
C ALA A 70 -7.10 10.95 -3.43
N GLY A 71 -8.16 10.66 -2.66
CA GLY A 71 -8.08 10.49 -1.21
C GLY A 71 -7.16 9.35 -0.78
N LEU A 72 -7.21 8.20 -1.49
CA LEU A 72 -6.29 7.08 -1.27
C LEU A 72 -4.84 7.51 -1.48
N THR A 73 -4.56 8.20 -2.58
CA THR A 73 -3.22 8.69 -2.88
C THR A 73 -2.75 9.66 -1.80
N THR A 74 -3.59 10.63 -1.41
CA THR A 74 -3.30 11.59 -0.34
C THR A 74 -2.96 10.86 0.96
N GLY A 75 -3.83 9.96 1.42
CA GLY A 75 -3.62 9.24 2.68
C GLY A 75 -2.38 8.33 2.68
N LEU A 76 -2.07 7.67 1.56
CA LEU A 76 -0.86 6.84 1.46
C LEU A 76 0.43 7.69 1.48
N VAL A 77 0.44 8.85 0.81
CA VAL A 77 1.59 9.77 0.85
C VAL A 77 1.73 10.38 2.25
N GLU A 78 0.63 10.83 2.87
CA GLU A 78 0.63 11.34 4.25
C GLU A 78 1.20 10.32 5.24
N MET A 79 0.80 9.06 5.13
CA MET A 79 1.36 7.98 5.95
C MET A 79 2.87 7.83 5.74
N THR A 80 3.35 7.95 4.50
CA THR A 80 4.77 7.81 4.16
C THR A 80 5.62 8.96 4.71
N VAL A 81 5.06 10.19 4.73
CA VAL A 81 5.74 11.37 5.31
C VAL A 81 5.47 11.55 6.80
N GLY A 82 4.85 10.57 7.46
CA GLY A 82 4.64 10.55 8.92
C GLY A 82 3.43 11.34 9.41
N ARG A 83 2.55 11.84 8.53
CA ARG A 83 1.31 12.55 8.88
C ARG A 83 0.18 11.56 9.20
N CYS A 84 0.40 10.74 10.22
CA CYS A 84 -0.45 9.58 10.51
C CYS A 84 -1.90 9.92 10.90
N ASP A 85 -2.16 11.06 11.52
CA ASP A 85 -3.53 11.47 11.89
C ASP A 85 -4.33 11.95 10.69
N ASP A 86 -3.70 12.72 9.79
CA ASP A 86 -4.32 13.15 8.53
C ASP A 86 -4.62 11.93 7.65
N ALA A 87 -3.64 11.03 7.51
CA ALA A 87 -3.76 9.79 6.76
C ALA A 87 -4.93 8.92 7.26
N LEU A 88 -5.11 8.82 8.59
CA LEU A 88 -6.24 8.08 9.17
C LEU A 88 -7.58 8.67 8.72
N GLY A 89 -7.71 9.98 8.76
CA GLY A 89 -8.94 10.68 8.32
C GLY A 89 -9.25 10.39 6.85
N HIS A 90 -8.29 10.62 5.96
CA HIS A 90 -8.47 10.39 4.52
C HIS A 90 -8.74 8.92 4.19
N LEU A 91 -7.97 7.98 4.74
CA LEU A 91 -8.16 6.55 4.46
C LEU A 91 -9.50 6.02 4.99
N THR A 92 -10.02 6.56 6.09
CA THR A 92 -11.36 6.22 6.59
C THR A 92 -12.43 6.71 5.65
N GLU A 93 -12.38 7.98 5.21
CA GLU A 93 -13.30 8.54 4.21
C GLU A 93 -13.28 7.73 2.91
N VAL A 94 -12.07 7.37 2.45
CA VAL A 94 -11.87 6.57 1.22
C VAL A 94 -12.48 5.18 1.34
N ARG A 95 -12.29 4.48 2.47
CA ARG A 95 -12.89 3.16 2.70
C ARG A 95 -14.40 3.22 2.56
N ASP A 96 -15.03 4.20 3.23
CA ASP A 96 -16.48 4.36 3.22
C ASP A 96 -17.00 4.73 1.82
N LEU A 97 -16.25 5.55 1.08
CA LEU A 97 -16.61 5.94 -0.29
C LEU A 97 -16.43 4.77 -1.27
N ALA A 98 -15.35 3.97 -1.12
CA ALA A 98 -15.09 2.80 -1.95
C ALA A 98 -16.14 1.69 -1.75
N GLN A 99 -16.63 1.51 -0.53
CA GLN A 99 -17.73 0.58 -0.24
C GLN A 99 -19.03 1.01 -0.92
N ARG A 100 -19.38 2.32 -0.85
CA ARG A 100 -20.58 2.85 -1.52
C ARG A 100 -20.51 2.82 -3.05
N SER A 101 -19.32 2.88 -3.62
CA SER A 101 -19.11 2.84 -5.08
C SER A 101 -18.74 1.45 -5.63
N ASP A 102 -18.85 0.40 -4.80
CA ASP A 102 -18.53 -1.00 -5.14
C ASP A 102 -17.15 -1.15 -5.80
N ASN A 103 -16.15 -0.50 -5.21
CA ASN A 103 -14.76 -0.57 -5.69
C ASN A 103 -13.87 -1.36 -4.72
N PRO A 104 -13.81 -2.70 -4.88
CA PRO A 104 -13.09 -3.57 -3.94
C PRO A 104 -11.58 -3.32 -3.95
N TRP A 105 -11.01 -2.79 -5.04
CA TRP A 105 -9.59 -2.49 -5.09
C TRP A 105 -9.23 -1.28 -4.20
N ILE A 106 -9.98 -0.18 -4.31
CA ILE A 106 -9.75 1.02 -3.48
C ILE A 106 -10.05 0.68 -2.01
N ALA A 107 -11.12 -0.07 -1.73
CA ALA A 107 -11.44 -0.53 -0.39
C ALA A 107 -10.32 -1.37 0.22
N ALA A 108 -9.76 -2.32 -0.54
CA ALA A 108 -8.61 -3.13 -0.09
C ALA A 108 -7.39 -2.25 0.24
N MET A 109 -7.07 -1.29 -0.62
CA MET A 109 -5.90 -0.43 -0.41
C MET A 109 -6.06 0.52 0.79
N SER A 110 -7.26 1.07 1.00
CA SER A 110 -7.54 1.86 2.21
C SER A 110 -7.42 1.02 3.48
N GLN A 111 -7.92 -0.23 3.47
CA GLN A 111 -7.79 -1.15 4.60
C GLN A 111 -6.32 -1.52 4.88
N VAL A 112 -5.48 -1.71 3.85
CA VAL A 112 -4.03 -1.91 4.03
C VAL A 112 -3.40 -0.71 4.73
N GLY A 113 -3.73 0.51 4.30
CA GLY A 113 -3.24 1.74 4.93
C GLY A 113 -3.71 1.86 6.39
N LEU A 114 -5.00 1.65 6.65
CA LEU A 114 -5.58 1.68 8.00
C LEU A 114 -4.95 0.60 8.92
N GLY A 115 -4.78 -0.62 8.41
CA GLY A 115 -4.11 -1.70 9.15
C GLY A 115 -2.65 -1.36 9.46
N THR A 116 -1.93 -0.75 8.53
CA THR A 116 -0.56 -0.29 8.75
C THR A 116 -0.51 0.81 9.82
N LEU A 117 -1.42 1.79 9.79
CA LEU A 117 -1.54 2.82 10.83
C LEU A 117 -1.88 2.24 12.19
N ALA A 118 -2.73 1.21 12.25
CA ALA A 118 -3.05 0.50 13.49
C ALA A 118 -1.80 -0.19 14.07
N LEU A 119 -0.93 -0.79 13.23
CA LEU A 119 0.36 -1.35 13.68
C LEU A 119 1.28 -0.26 14.26
N VAL A 120 1.41 0.87 13.58
CA VAL A 120 2.22 2.00 14.07
C VAL A 120 1.74 2.50 15.45
N ARG A 121 0.42 2.39 15.71
CA ARG A 121 -0.20 2.77 16.98
C ARG A 121 -0.25 1.65 18.02
N GLY A 122 0.39 0.51 17.77
CA GLY A 122 0.43 -0.65 18.70
C GLY A 122 -0.89 -1.42 18.79
N ARG A 123 -1.84 -1.23 17.87
CA ARG A 123 -3.16 -1.87 17.87
C ARG A 123 -3.15 -3.11 16.97
N ALA A 124 -2.41 -4.14 17.40
CA ALA A 124 -2.12 -5.32 16.56
C ALA A 124 -3.37 -6.12 16.16
N GLU A 125 -4.34 -6.28 17.07
CA GLU A 125 -5.60 -7.01 16.77
C GLU A 125 -6.46 -6.26 15.74
N GLU A 126 -6.60 -4.94 15.89
CA GLU A 126 -7.30 -4.11 14.92
C GLU A 126 -6.61 -4.18 13.55
N ALA A 127 -5.28 -4.08 13.54
CA ALA A 127 -4.49 -4.19 12.32
C ALA A 127 -4.73 -5.53 11.62
N ARG A 128 -4.77 -6.64 12.39
CA ARG A 128 -5.03 -7.96 11.84
C ARG A 128 -6.39 -8.03 11.17
N ALA A 129 -7.44 -7.57 11.82
CA ALA A 129 -8.79 -7.57 11.26
C ALA A 129 -8.88 -6.78 9.94
N LEU A 130 -8.30 -5.57 9.91
CA LEU A 130 -8.25 -4.70 8.73
C LEU A 130 -7.48 -5.36 7.58
N LEU A 131 -6.34 -5.99 7.86
CA LEU A 131 -5.50 -6.63 6.84
C LEU A 131 -6.12 -7.93 6.31
N ASP A 132 -6.83 -8.70 7.13
CA ASP A 132 -7.57 -9.89 6.68
C ASP A 132 -8.74 -9.51 5.76
N GLU A 133 -9.47 -8.42 6.08
CA GLU A 133 -10.50 -7.87 5.21
C GLU A 133 -9.91 -7.38 3.89
N ALA A 134 -8.80 -6.62 3.94
CA ALA A 134 -8.08 -6.15 2.76
C ALA A 134 -7.65 -7.31 1.84
N LEU A 135 -7.16 -8.40 2.42
CA LEU A 135 -6.76 -9.58 1.66
C LEU A 135 -7.97 -10.24 0.99
N GLY A 136 -9.12 -10.32 1.68
CA GLY A 136 -10.38 -10.83 1.12
C GLY A 136 -10.84 -9.99 -0.09
N LEU A 137 -10.86 -8.67 0.04
CA LEU A 137 -11.21 -7.73 -1.04
C LEU A 137 -10.22 -7.82 -2.22
N SER A 138 -8.92 -7.95 -1.94
CA SER A 138 -7.90 -8.09 -2.98
C SER A 138 -8.05 -9.37 -3.78
N LEU A 139 -8.45 -10.47 -3.14
CA LEU A 139 -8.76 -11.73 -3.80
C LEU A 139 -10.03 -11.62 -4.65
N ALA A 140 -11.08 -10.99 -4.15
CA ALA A 140 -12.32 -10.72 -4.89
C ALA A 140 -12.05 -9.85 -6.12
N ALA A 141 -11.22 -8.82 -6.00
CA ALA A 141 -10.78 -7.97 -7.11
C ALA A 141 -9.82 -8.66 -8.09
N ARG A 142 -9.38 -9.91 -7.82
CA ARG A 142 -8.38 -10.66 -8.61
C ARG A 142 -7.11 -9.86 -8.91
N SER A 143 -6.71 -9.01 -7.97
CA SER A 143 -5.56 -8.11 -8.11
C SER A 143 -4.32 -8.69 -7.43
N THR A 144 -3.42 -9.29 -8.21
CA THR A 144 -2.13 -9.80 -7.69
C THR A 144 -1.33 -8.68 -7.00
N ARG A 145 -1.40 -7.45 -7.51
CA ARG A 145 -0.71 -6.30 -6.90
C ARG A 145 -1.22 -6.05 -5.48
N SER A 146 -2.53 -5.94 -5.28
CA SER A 146 -3.08 -5.69 -3.94
C SER A 146 -2.89 -6.88 -3.00
N VAL A 147 -2.97 -8.13 -3.50
CA VAL A 147 -2.64 -9.31 -2.70
C VAL A 147 -1.20 -9.24 -2.18
N THR A 148 -0.22 -8.88 -3.02
CA THR A 148 1.18 -8.78 -2.57
C THR A 148 1.40 -7.65 -1.57
N LEU A 149 0.67 -6.54 -1.67
CA LEU A 149 0.71 -5.45 -0.69
C LEU A 149 0.08 -5.87 0.65
N CYS A 150 -1.06 -6.58 0.63
CA CYS A 150 -1.65 -7.16 1.83
C CYS A 150 -0.71 -8.16 2.52
N LEU A 151 -0.06 -9.04 1.75
CA LEU A 151 0.90 -9.99 2.29
C LEU A 151 2.11 -9.29 2.93
N ALA A 152 2.64 -8.23 2.32
CA ALA A 152 3.73 -7.45 2.92
C ALA A 152 3.31 -6.79 4.24
N ALA A 153 2.09 -6.25 4.32
CA ALA A 153 1.55 -5.69 5.57
C ALA A 153 1.29 -6.77 6.63
N LEU A 154 0.79 -7.95 6.24
CA LEU A 154 0.61 -9.10 7.13
C LEU A 154 1.95 -9.69 7.63
N ALA A 155 3.01 -9.64 6.82
CA ALA A 155 4.36 -9.99 7.26
C ALA A 155 4.85 -9.03 8.37
N ARG A 156 4.60 -7.73 8.22
CA ARG A 156 4.90 -6.75 9.28
C ARG A 156 4.07 -7.01 10.55
N TRP A 157 2.77 -7.31 10.39
CA TRP A 157 1.94 -7.71 11.51
C TRP A 157 2.49 -8.94 12.23
N ALA A 158 2.90 -9.98 11.50
CA ALA A 158 3.47 -11.19 12.09
C ALA A 158 4.74 -10.91 12.91
N LEU A 159 5.61 -10.03 12.43
CA LEU A 159 6.78 -9.58 13.18
C LEU A 159 6.40 -8.88 14.50
N VAL A 160 5.44 -7.96 14.45
CA VAL A 160 4.92 -7.25 15.63
C VAL A 160 4.25 -8.21 16.62
N ALA A 161 3.57 -9.25 16.10
CA ALA A 161 2.95 -10.31 16.91
C ALA A 161 3.97 -11.32 17.49
N GLY A 162 5.29 -11.15 17.26
CA GLY A 162 6.33 -12.00 17.79
C GLY A 162 6.58 -13.29 17.00
N ASP A 163 6.12 -13.36 15.74
CA ASP A 163 6.33 -14.51 14.84
C ASP A 163 7.22 -14.12 13.65
N PRO A 164 8.54 -13.99 13.87
CA PRO A 164 9.46 -13.60 12.81
C PRO A 164 9.59 -14.66 11.71
N GLU A 165 9.35 -15.94 12.01
CA GLU A 165 9.41 -17.00 11.00
C GLU A 165 8.28 -16.86 9.99
N ARG A 166 7.06 -16.62 10.45
CA ARG A 166 5.93 -16.28 9.58
C ARG A 166 6.19 -14.99 8.82
N ALA A 167 6.73 -13.96 9.48
CA ALA A 167 7.08 -12.71 8.82
C ALA A 167 8.03 -12.95 7.63
N ALA A 168 9.07 -13.75 7.79
CA ALA A 168 10.00 -14.13 6.72
C ALA A 168 9.30 -14.91 5.60
N LEU A 169 8.47 -15.89 5.95
CA LEU A 169 7.74 -16.73 4.99
C LEU A 169 6.78 -15.90 4.14
N VAL A 170 5.96 -15.05 4.78
CA VAL A 170 4.94 -14.23 4.10
C VAL A 170 5.59 -13.09 3.29
N ALA A 171 6.64 -12.46 3.80
CA ALA A 171 7.41 -11.46 3.04
C ALA A 171 8.06 -12.09 1.80
N GLY A 172 8.67 -13.26 1.95
CA GLY A 172 9.21 -14.03 0.83
C GLY A 172 8.14 -14.38 -0.21
N ALA A 173 6.94 -14.78 0.24
CA ALA A 173 5.82 -15.09 -0.63
C ALA A 173 5.34 -13.85 -1.41
N ALA A 174 5.22 -12.69 -0.76
CA ALA A 174 4.86 -11.42 -1.41
C ALA A 174 5.86 -11.08 -2.52
N GLU A 175 7.15 -11.18 -2.24
CA GLU A 175 8.21 -10.90 -3.22
C GLU A 175 8.21 -11.92 -4.37
N GLY A 176 8.08 -13.21 -4.06
CA GLY A 176 8.02 -14.26 -5.08
C GLY A 176 6.83 -14.10 -6.04
N LEU A 177 5.65 -13.77 -5.50
CA LEU A 177 4.45 -13.50 -6.31
C LEU A 177 4.64 -12.24 -7.17
N ARG A 178 5.20 -11.17 -6.60
CA ARG A 178 5.48 -9.91 -7.28
C ARG A 178 6.41 -10.14 -8.47
N ARG A 179 7.52 -10.84 -8.24
CA ARG A 179 8.51 -11.18 -9.29
C ARG A 179 7.89 -12.01 -10.42
N ARG A 180 7.11 -13.06 -10.10
CA ARG A 180 6.44 -13.89 -11.12
C ARG A 180 5.40 -13.11 -11.93
N ALA A 181 4.77 -12.11 -11.33
CA ALA A 181 3.81 -11.23 -12.01
C ALA A 181 4.47 -10.05 -12.76
N GLY A 182 5.81 -9.94 -12.78
CA GLY A 182 6.50 -8.80 -13.38
C GLY A 182 6.25 -7.46 -12.68
N LEU A 183 5.80 -7.50 -11.42
CA LEU A 183 5.51 -6.32 -10.63
C LEU A 183 6.76 -5.84 -9.89
N ARG A 184 6.88 -4.52 -9.71
CA ARG A 184 7.90 -3.90 -8.88
C ARG A 184 7.25 -3.29 -7.63
N THR A 185 8.01 -3.25 -6.53
CA THR A 185 7.63 -2.48 -5.34
C THR A 185 7.55 -1.00 -5.69
N TRP A 186 6.50 -0.34 -5.24
CA TRP A 186 6.42 1.10 -5.35
C TRP A 186 7.59 1.76 -4.62
N PRO A 187 8.22 2.79 -5.22
CA PRO A 187 9.38 3.46 -4.62
C PRO A 187 9.12 3.89 -3.18
N MET A 188 7.98 4.51 -2.89
CA MET A 188 7.59 4.97 -1.56
C MET A 188 7.49 3.84 -0.50
N LEU A 189 7.36 2.57 -0.89
CA LEU A 189 7.27 1.42 0.04
C LEU A 189 8.60 0.70 0.23
N ARG A 190 9.62 0.99 -0.59
CA ARG A 190 10.90 0.25 -0.58
C ARG A 190 11.62 0.34 0.76
N GLN A 191 11.66 1.53 1.36
CA GLN A 191 12.31 1.73 2.65
C GLN A 191 11.65 0.87 3.73
N GLY A 192 10.33 0.94 3.85
CA GLY A 192 9.60 0.17 4.85
C GLY A 192 9.70 -1.34 4.65
N GLU A 193 9.77 -1.82 3.40
CA GLU A 193 10.02 -3.25 3.11
C GLU A 193 11.45 -3.65 3.48
N ALA A 194 12.44 -2.82 3.18
CA ALA A 194 13.84 -3.07 3.56
C ALA A 194 14.02 -3.09 5.09
N GLU A 195 13.37 -2.20 5.82
CA GLU A 195 13.36 -2.18 7.28
C GLU A 195 12.72 -3.45 7.86
N LEU A 196 11.59 -3.91 7.31
CA LEU A 196 10.98 -5.17 7.71
C LEU A 196 11.95 -6.35 7.53
N VAL A 197 12.57 -6.45 6.36
CA VAL A 197 13.54 -7.52 6.06
C VAL A 197 14.72 -7.46 7.04
N ALA A 198 15.26 -6.28 7.33
CA ALA A 198 16.37 -6.12 8.28
C ALA A 198 15.98 -6.57 9.69
N GLN A 199 14.80 -6.18 10.17
CA GLN A 199 14.32 -6.56 11.50
C GLN A 199 14.06 -8.07 11.60
N VAL A 200 13.43 -8.68 10.59
CA VAL A 200 13.17 -10.13 10.57
C VAL A 200 14.48 -10.91 10.49
N ARG A 201 15.43 -10.46 9.66
CA ARG A 201 16.77 -11.07 9.56
C ARG A 201 17.55 -10.98 10.87
N GLN A 202 17.41 -9.87 11.59
CA GLN A 202 18.00 -9.71 12.92
C GLN A 202 17.39 -10.69 13.93
N ALA A 203 16.07 -10.90 13.88
CA ALA A 203 15.36 -11.78 14.81
C ALA A 203 15.66 -13.27 14.57
N LEU A 204 15.81 -13.70 13.31
CA LEU A 204 16.02 -15.10 12.93
C LEU A 204 17.49 -15.51 12.76
N GLY A 205 18.38 -14.55 12.52
CA GLY A 205 19.69 -14.78 11.94
C GLY A 205 19.66 -14.92 10.41
N ALA A 206 20.77 -14.61 9.75
CA ALA A 206 20.82 -14.46 8.29
C ALA A 206 20.46 -15.77 7.56
N ASP A 207 21.09 -16.89 7.93
CA ASP A 207 20.91 -18.16 7.23
C ASP A 207 19.49 -18.70 7.32
N HIS A 208 18.88 -18.64 8.53
CA HIS A 208 17.51 -19.09 8.74
C HIS A 208 16.51 -18.19 8.01
N PHE A 209 16.69 -16.87 8.07
CA PHE A 209 15.89 -15.92 7.29
C PHE A 209 15.94 -16.26 5.80
N ASP A 210 17.13 -16.46 5.23
CA ASP A 210 17.29 -16.71 3.79
C ASP A 210 16.59 -18.03 3.39
N GLN A 211 16.68 -19.07 4.21
CA GLN A 211 16.00 -20.35 3.97
C GLN A 211 14.47 -20.21 4.00
N VAL A 212 13.91 -19.56 5.03
CA VAL A 212 12.47 -19.39 5.21
C VAL A 212 11.90 -18.46 4.11
N SER A 213 12.56 -17.34 3.86
CA SER A 213 12.16 -16.40 2.79
C SER A 213 12.21 -17.05 1.40
N ALA A 214 13.24 -17.85 1.09
CA ALA A 214 13.31 -18.59 -0.16
C ALA A 214 12.20 -19.65 -0.29
N THR A 215 11.77 -20.25 0.82
CA THR A 215 10.62 -21.16 0.86
C THR A 215 9.34 -20.38 0.56
N GLY A 216 9.13 -19.25 1.21
CA GLY A 216 8.02 -18.33 0.95
C GLY A 216 7.94 -17.91 -0.52
N ALA A 217 9.08 -17.54 -1.12
CA ALA A 217 9.15 -17.07 -2.50
C ALA A 217 8.66 -18.10 -3.54
N ARG A 218 8.63 -19.39 -3.19
CA ARG A 218 8.14 -20.48 -4.05
C ARG A 218 6.65 -20.76 -3.87
N LEU A 219 6.00 -20.25 -2.83
CA LEU A 219 4.59 -20.49 -2.57
C LEU A 219 3.70 -20.00 -3.71
N THR A 220 2.64 -20.77 -3.98
CA THR A 220 1.54 -20.29 -4.83
C THR A 220 0.78 -19.17 -4.11
N GLN A 221 -0.04 -18.39 -4.84
CA GLN A 221 -0.87 -17.38 -4.18
C GLN A 221 -1.79 -17.99 -3.12
N ARG A 222 -2.37 -19.16 -3.40
CA ARG A 222 -3.23 -19.88 -2.45
C ARG A 222 -2.49 -20.21 -1.17
N ASP A 223 -1.28 -20.80 -1.29
CA ASP A 223 -0.51 -21.22 -0.13
C ASP A 223 0.07 -20.03 0.65
N ALA A 224 0.44 -18.95 -0.04
CA ALA A 224 0.87 -17.69 0.57
C ALA A 224 -0.26 -17.07 1.41
N VAL A 225 -1.48 -17.05 0.89
CA VAL A 225 -2.67 -16.59 1.60
C VAL A 225 -2.97 -17.48 2.82
N ALA A 226 -2.86 -18.80 2.67
CA ALA A 226 -3.04 -19.73 3.78
C ALA A 226 -2.00 -19.51 4.89
N ALA A 227 -0.73 -19.34 4.52
CA ALA A 227 0.37 -19.05 5.46
C ALA A 227 0.15 -17.70 6.21
N ALA A 228 -0.32 -16.67 5.49
CA ALA A 228 -0.61 -15.38 6.10
C ALA A 228 -1.80 -15.43 7.07
N ARG A 229 -2.81 -16.27 6.78
CA ARG A 229 -4.01 -16.45 7.62
C ARG A 229 -3.84 -17.41 8.77
N ALA A 230 -2.86 -18.31 8.75
CA ALA A 230 -2.62 -19.24 9.82
C ALA A 230 -2.48 -18.47 11.14
N GLY A 231 -3.39 -18.71 12.10
CA GLY A 231 -3.41 -18.00 13.38
C GLY A 231 -2.30 -18.51 14.29
N THR A 232 -1.54 -17.62 14.92
CA THR A 232 -1.00 -17.92 16.24
C THR A 232 -2.17 -17.74 17.21
N VAL A 233 -2.64 -18.81 17.81
CA VAL A 233 -3.40 -18.67 19.06
C VAL A 233 -2.39 -18.10 20.05
N PRO A 234 -2.60 -16.92 20.67
CA PRO A 234 -1.75 -16.48 21.75
C PRO A 234 -1.80 -17.55 22.83
N ALA A 235 -0.63 -18.00 23.30
CA ALA A 235 -0.56 -18.88 24.45
C ALA A 235 -1.30 -18.20 25.62
N PRO A 236 -2.22 -18.88 26.31
CA PRO A 236 -2.87 -18.32 27.48
C PRO A 236 -1.77 -17.98 28.49
N GLY A 237 -1.60 -16.70 28.83
CA GLY A 237 -0.74 -16.20 29.90
C GLY A 237 -1.34 -16.53 31.27
#